data_ba638c23bd33784b4035e763ae205fb3
#
_entry.id   ba638c23bd33784b4035e763ae205fb3
#
_cell.length_a   1.000
_cell.length_b   1.000
_cell.length_c   1.000
_cell.angle_alpha   90.00
_cell.angle_beta   90.00
_cell.angle_gamma   90.00
#
_symmetry.space_group_name_H-M   'P 1'
#
loop_
_entity.id
_entity.type
_entity.pdbx_description
1 polymer ?
#
loop_
_entity_poly.entity_id
_entity_poly.type
_entity_poly.pdbx_seq_one_letter_code
_entity_poly.pdbx_strand_id
1 'polypeptide(L)'
;MNGHLEEFQEICQELQYEEKRLLPLCAAENAISPFGKIPLDSFIQEKYIMGGIISLETKHNFMEAEHLFKFYSLLNRQCFELFQSNYSDARTLSGVNAVMILLMSLFQPGSTLLISSEDSGGHGSMPLICHRLGIK
;
A
#
# COMPACT_ATOMS: atom_id res chain seq x y z
N MET A 1 -4.32 -22.70 -24.46
CA MET A 1 -3.49 -21.67 -23.79
C MET A 1 -3.53 -20.31 -24.50
N ASN A 2 -3.66 -20.25 -25.81
CA ASN A 2 -3.71 -18.95 -26.52
C ASN A 2 -4.99 -18.13 -26.24
N GLY A 3 -6.16 -18.76 -26.07
CA GLY A 3 -7.41 -18.02 -25.88
C GLY A 3 -7.46 -17.14 -24.63
N HIS A 4 -6.82 -17.53 -23.52
CA HIS A 4 -6.79 -16.69 -22.31
C HIS A 4 -5.90 -15.46 -22.46
N LEU A 5 -4.84 -15.54 -23.26
CA LEU A 5 -3.99 -14.38 -23.53
C LEU A 5 -4.71 -13.38 -24.45
N GLU A 6 -5.43 -13.88 -25.44
CA GLU A 6 -6.24 -13.07 -26.34
C GLU A 6 -7.36 -12.35 -25.56
N GLU A 7 -8.09 -13.07 -24.73
CA GLU A 7 -9.11 -12.52 -23.82
C GLU A 7 -8.54 -11.45 -22.90
N PHE A 8 -7.37 -11.71 -22.27
CA PHE A 8 -6.69 -10.72 -21.44
C PHE A 8 -6.34 -9.46 -22.21
N GLN A 9 -5.83 -9.60 -23.43
CA GLN A 9 -5.49 -8.45 -24.28
C GLN A 9 -6.72 -7.63 -24.68
N GLU A 10 -7.84 -8.30 -24.99
CA GLU A 10 -9.11 -7.64 -25.30
C GLU A 10 -9.60 -6.82 -24.10
N ILE A 11 -9.62 -7.41 -22.89
CA ILE A 11 -9.99 -6.69 -21.65
C ILE A 11 -9.11 -5.46 -21.44
N CYS A 12 -7.79 -5.59 -21.62
CA CYS A 12 -6.87 -4.45 -21.48
C CYS A 12 -7.15 -3.34 -22.50
N GLN A 13 -7.49 -3.69 -23.73
CA GLN A 13 -7.82 -2.73 -24.79
C GLN A 13 -9.14 -2.01 -24.50
N GLU A 14 -10.15 -2.74 -24.06
CA GLU A 14 -11.43 -2.16 -23.65
C GLU A 14 -11.26 -1.16 -22.51
N LEU A 15 -10.52 -1.53 -21.45
CA LEU A 15 -10.23 -0.64 -20.32
C LEU A 15 -9.48 0.62 -20.77
N GLN A 16 -8.47 0.49 -21.64
CA GLN A 16 -7.75 1.64 -22.18
C GLN A 16 -8.63 2.56 -23.05
N TYR A 17 -9.58 1.99 -23.75
CA TYR A 17 -10.54 2.74 -24.55
C TYR A 17 -11.50 3.54 -23.66
N GLU A 18 -12.01 2.90 -22.61
CA GLU A 18 -12.90 3.55 -21.63
C GLU A 18 -12.18 4.66 -20.86
N GLU A 19 -10.96 4.42 -20.38
CA GLU A 19 -10.15 5.40 -19.65
C GLU A 19 -9.99 6.73 -20.41
N LYS A 20 -9.83 6.66 -21.73
CA LYS A 20 -9.70 7.85 -22.60
C LYS A 20 -10.98 8.66 -22.75
N ARG A 21 -12.12 8.08 -22.44
CA ARG A 21 -13.47 8.66 -22.63
C ARG A 21 -14.10 9.13 -21.32
N LEU A 22 -13.61 8.64 -20.20
CA LEU A 22 -14.16 8.91 -18.89
C LEU A 22 -13.29 9.93 -18.15
N LEU A 23 -13.94 10.79 -17.40
CA LEU A 23 -13.29 11.61 -16.39
C LEU A 23 -13.45 10.88 -15.05
N PRO A 24 -12.38 10.25 -14.51
CA PRO A 24 -12.50 9.57 -13.23
C PRO A 24 -12.69 10.59 -12.11
N LEU A 25 -13.82 10.49 -11.42
CA LEU A 25 -14.15 11.33 -10.25
C LEU A 25 -14.12 10.54 -8.95
N CYS A 26 -13.58 9.33 -8.98
CA CYS A 26 -13.43 8.49 -7.79
C CYS A 26 -12.23 8.96 -6.97
N ALA A 27 -12.48 9.42 -5.73
CA ALA A 27 -11.42 9.88 -4.83
C ALA A 27 -10.46 8.75 -4.38
N ALA A 28 -10.82 7.50 -4.61
CA ALA A 28 -9.97 6.33 -4.32
C ALA A 28 -8.99 6.01 -5.46
N GLU A 29 -9.15 6.63 -6.61
CA GLU A 29 -8.28 6.44 -7.77
C GLU A 29 -7.22 7.54 -7.84
N ASN A 30 -6.03 7.18 -8.32
CA ASN A 30 -4.95 8.14 -8.52
C ASN A 30 -4.11 7.75 -9.75
N ALA A 31 -3.61 8.78 -10.42
CA ALA A 31 -2.68 8.60 -11.53
C ALA A 31 -1.25 8.40 -11.00
N ILE A 32 -0.66 7.24 -11.27
CA ILE A 32 0.74 6.99 -10.94
C ILE A 32 1.63 7.74 -11.92
N SER A 33 2.57 8.53 -11.42
CA SER A 33 3.54 9.24 -12.26
C SER A 33 4.40 8.27 -13.09
N PRO A 34 4.94 8.69 -14.25
CA PRO A 34 5.86 7.86 -15.01
C PRO A 34 7.04 7.34 -14.18
N PHE A 35 7.58 8.16 -13.28
CA PHE A 35 8.64 7.73 -12.35
C PHE A 35 8.18 6.67 -11.36
N GLY A 36 6.97 6.79 -10.83
CA GLY A 36 6.38 5.80 -9.93
C GLY A 36 6.12 4.44 -10.61
N LYS A 37 5.99 4.42 -11.93
CA LYS A 37 5.81 3.19 -12.70
C LYS A 37 7.10 2.43 -12.97
N ILE A 38 8.28 3.09 -12.93
CA ILE A 38 9.57 2.45 -13.23
C ILE A 38 9.81 1.16 -12.43
N PRO A 39 9.60 1.11 -11.10
CA PRO A 39 9.79 -0.13 -10.35
C PRO A 39 8.79 -1.22 -10.71
N LEU A 40 7.59 -0.86 -11.16
CA LEU A 40 6.53 -1.82 -11.49
C LEU A 40 6.81 -2.61 -12.77
N ASP A 41 7.62 -2.04 -13.68
CA ASP A 41 8.03 -2.67 -14.93
C ASP A 41 9.55 -2.90 -14.94
N SER A 42 10.08 -3.47 -13.85
CA SER A 42 11.50 -3.74 -13.71
C SER A 42 11.74 -5.00 -12.88
N PHE A 43 12.97 -5.51 -12.94
CA PHE A 43 13.39 -6.64 -12.13
C PHE A 43 13.30 -6.41 -10.61
N ILE A 44 13.08 -5.19 -10.15
CA ILE A 44 12.97 -4.84 -8.73
C ILE A 44 11.78 -5.57 -8.08
N GLN A 45 10.66 -5.70 -8.80
CA GLN A 45 9.48 -6.41 -8.30
C GLN A 45 9.69 -7.93 -8.10
N GLU A 46 10.74 -8.48 -8.67
CA GLU A 46 11.11 -9.90 -8.53
C GLU A 46 12.00 -10.14 -7.31
N LYS A 47 12.44 -9.08 -6.63
CA LYS A 47 13.36 -9.15 -5.50
C LYS A 47 12.64 -9.38 -4.19
N TYR A 48 13.32 -10.06 -3.30
CA TYR A 48 12.85 -10.34 -1.95
C TYR A 48 13.88 -9.87 -0.92
N ILE A 49 13.39 -9.18 0.11
CA ILE A 49 14.21 -8.77 1.26
C ILE A 49 13.54 -9.19 2.57
N MET A 50 14.36 -9.57 3.53
CA MET A 50 13.93 -9.79 4.91
C MET A 50 14.33 -8.61 5.80
N GLY A 51 13.65 -8.47 6.91
CA GLY A 51 13.99 -7.48 7.93
C GLY A 51 13.05 -6.29 8.01
N GLY A 52 13.24 -5.49 9.02
CA GLY A 52 12.46 -4.30 9.32
C GLY A 52 13.19 -3.03 8.93
N ILE A 53 12.43 -1.94 8.87
CA ILE A 53 12.95 -0.60 8.58
C ILE A 53 13.90 -0.12 9.70
N ILE A 54 13.70 -0.59 10.93
CA ILE A 54 14.45 -0.14 12.11
C ILE A 54 15.84 -0.79 12.19
N SER A 55 15.97 -2.03 11.71
CA SER A 55 17.26 -2.74 11.63
C SER A 55 17.54 -3.09 10.17
N LEU A 56 18.17 -2.18 9.48
CA LEU A 56 18.67 -2.42 8.11
C LEU A 56 19.88 -3.39 8.17
N GLU A 57 19.75 -4.46 8.91
CA GLU A 57 20.78 -5.48 9.01
C GLU A 57 20.86 -6.26 7.71
N THR A 58 21.86 -5.93 6.91
CA THR A 58 22.14 -6.61 5.64
C THR A 58 22.82 -7.96 5.84
N LYS A 59 23.40 -8.22 7.02
CA LYS A 59 24.24 -9.39 7.30
C LYS A 59 23.55 -10.76 7.09
N HIS A 60 22.24 -10.81 7.20
CA HIS A 60 21.44 -12.04 7.07
C HIS A 60 20.41 -11.95 5.94
N ASN A 61 20.59 -11.00 5.03
CA ASN A 61 19.67 -10.79 3.93
C ASN A 61 20.19 -11.41 2.62
N PHE A 62 19.36 -11.37 1.60
CA PHE A 62 19.73 -11.83 0.27
C PHE A 62 20.72 -10.89 -0.41
N MET A 63 21.37 -11.39 -1.46
CA MET A 63 22.21 -10.56 -2.33
C MET A 63 21.39 -9.37 -2.83
N GLU A 64 22.05 -8.22 -2.95
CA GLU A 64 21.43 -6.95 -3.39
C GLU A 64 20.48 -6.27 -2.38
N ALA A 65 20.18 -6.90 -1.25
CA ALA A 65 19.30 -6.30 -0.22
C ALA A 65 19.79 -4.91 0.23
N GLU A 66 21.10 -4.70 0.30
CA GLU A 66 21.69 -3.40 0.62
C GLU A 66 21.22 -2.29 -0.34
N HIS A 67 21.14 -2.59 -1.64
CA HIS A 67 20.67 -1.64 -2.63
C HIS A 67 19.16 -1.36 -2.50
N LEU A 68 18.37 -2.38 -2.17
CA LEU A 68 16.94 -2.25 -1.94
C LEU A 68 16.64 -1.41 -0.69
N PHE A 69 17.43 -1.52 0.36
CA PHE A 69 17.29 -0.69 1.55
C PHE A 69 17.47 0.81 1.28
N LYS A 70 18.16 1.20 0.22
CA LYS A 70 18.27 2.61 -0.18
C LYS A 70 16.93 3.22 -0.57
N PHE A 71 15.99 2.42 -1.08
CA PHE A 71 14.62 2.88 -1.34
C PHE A 71 13.90 3.24 -0.05
N TYR A 72 14.02 2.44 1.01
CA TYR A 72 13.44 2.77 2.31
C TYR A 72 14.03 4.05 2.91
N SER A 73 15.33 4.21 2.79
CA SER A 73 16.01 5.43 3.26
C SER A 73 15.55 6.67 2.48
N LEU A 74 15.36 6.54 1.17
CA LEU A 74 14.83 7.61 0.33
C LEU A 74 13.39 7.95 0.73
N LEU A 75 12.54 6.94 0.86
CA LEU A 75 11.14 7.09 1.26
C LEU A 75 11.02 7.79 2.62
N ASN A 76 11.81 7.38 3.61
CA ASN A 76 11.79 8.01 4.94
C ASN A 76 12.15 9.49 4.88
N ARG A 77 13.14 9.88 4.06
CA ARG A 77 13.45 11.30 3.84
C ARG A 77 12.30 12.05 3.19
N GLN A 78 11.68 11.48 2.17
CA GLN A 78 10.52 12.09 1.49
C GLN A 78 9.33 12.24 2.44
N CYS A 79 9.04 11.22 3.25
CA CYS A 79 7.98 11.31 4.25
C CYS A 79 8.28 12.34 5.34
N PHE A 80 9.54 12.46 5.75
CA PHE A 80 9.96 13.52 6.68
C PHE A 80 9.74 14.91 6.08
N GLU A 81 10.13 15.12 4.84
CA GLU A 81 9.98 16.40 4.15
C GLU A 81 8.50 16.79 3.93
N LEU A 82 7.66 15.82 3.54
CA LEU A 82 6.26 16.06 3.21
C LEU A 82 5.34 16.11 4.43
N PHE A 83 5.57 15.23 5.40
CA PHE A 83 4.63 14.99 6.50
C PHE A 83 5.21 15.28 7.89
N GLN A 84 6.47 15.72 7.98
CA GLN A 84 7.19 15.88 9.25
C GLN A 84 7.23 14.58 10.07
N SER A 85 7.21 13.43 9.40
CA SER A 85 7.16 12.12 10.02
C SER A 85 8.57 11.62 10.33
N ASN A 86 8.87 11.33 11.59
CA ASN A 86 10.14 10.75 12.00
C ASN A 86 10.29 9.27 11.58
N TYR A 87 9.18 8.59 11.39
CA TYR A 87 9.13 7.17 10.99
C TYR A 87 8.06 6.96 9.93
N SER A 88 8.40 6.13 8.95
CA SER A 88 7.48 5.75 7.89
C SER A 88 7.68 4.30 7.52
N ASP A 89 6.58 3.58 7.31
CA ASP A 89 6.60 2.19 6.88
C ASP A 89 5.66 2.02 5.69
N ALA A 90 6.20 1.74 4.51
CA ALA A 90 5.44 1.55 3.28
C ALA A 90 5.26 0.08 2.90
N ARG A 91 5.51 -0.86 3.80
CA ARG A 91 5.34 -2.30 3.55
C ARG A 91 3.89 -2.76 3.54
N THR A 92 2.97 -1.89 3.89
CA THR A 92 1.54 -2.19 3.88
C THR A 92 1.03 -2.35 2.45
N LEU A 93 0.17 -3.35 2.24
CA LEU A 93 -0.34 -3.70 0.91
C LEU A 93 -1.50 -2.81 0.45
N SER A 94 -2.16 -2.14 1.38
CA SER A 94 -3.30 -1.25 1.12
C SER A 94 -3.57 -0.34 2.32
N GLY A 95 -4.40 0.69 2.15
CA GLY A 95 -4.85 1.53 3.24
C GLY A 95 -5.57 0.75 4.35
N VAL A 96 -6.42 -0.20 3.99
CA VAL A 96 -7.11 -1.08 4.96
C VAL A 96 -6.11 -1.93 5.74
N ASN A 97 -5.09 -2.49 5.07
CA ASN A 97 -4.03 -3.25 5.73
C ASN A 97 -3.22 -2.37 6.70
N ALA A 98 -2.92 -1.12 6.31
CA ALA A 98 -2.25 -0.16 7.18
C ALA A 98 -3.07 0.13 8.45
N VAL A 99 -4.38 0.37 8.29
CA VAL A 99 -5.30 0.59 9.42
C VAL A 99 -5.38 -0.63 10.33
N MET A 100 -5.47 -1.84 9.77
CA MET A 100 -5.48 -3.08 10.57
C MET A 100 -4.21 -3.20 11.42
N ILE A 101 -3.04 -3.00 10.83
CA ILE A 101 -1.76 -3.06 11.54
C ILE A 101 -1.71 -2.02 12.66
N LEU A 102 -2.15 -0.79 12.38
CA LEU A 102 -2.22 0.28 13.38
C LEU A 102 -3.12 -0.11 14.56
N LEU A 103 -4.32 -0.58 14.29
CA LEU A 103 -5.27 -0.98 15.33
C LEU A 103 -4.74 -2.15 16.16
N MET A 104 -4.17 -3.17 15.52
CA MET A 104 -3.56 -4.31 16.22
C MET A 104 -2.37 -3.91 17.08
N SER A 105 -1.65 -2.87 16.70
CA SER A 105 -0.48 -2.39 17.43
C SER A 105 -0.82 -1.51 18.63
N LEU A 106 -1.89 -0.71 18.53
CA LEU A 106 -2.22 0.31 19.52
C LEU A 106 -3.33 -0.11 20.48
N PHE A 107 -4.19 -1.06 20.11
CA PHE A 107 -5.37 -1.42 20.88
C PHE A 107 -5.32 -2.88 21.37
N GLN A 108 -5.93 -3.10 22.51
CA GLN A 108 -6.18 -4.43 23.06
C GLN A 108 -7.67 -4.77 22.96
N PRO A 109 -8.05 -6.06 22.95
CA PRO A 109 -9.44 -6.45 23.08
C PRO A 109 -10.11 -5.78 24.29
N GLY A 110 -11.28 -5.19 24.08
CA GLY A 110 -11.99 -4.41 25.11
C GLY A 110 -11.71 -2.91 25.09
N SER A 111 -10.71 -2.45 24.35
CA SER A 111 -10.47 -1.01 24.13
C SER A 111 -11.68 -0.35 23.46
N THR A 112 -11.79 0.98 23.61
CA THR A 112 -12.82 1.78 22.95
C THR A 112 -12.19 2.73 21.96
N LEU A 113 -12.72 2.76 20.73
CA LEU A 113 -12.30 3.65 19.66
C LEU A 113 -13.51 4.43 19.12
N LEU A 114 -13.41 5.74 19.13
CA LEU A 114 -14.43 6.58 18.49
C LEU A 114 -14.11 6.75 17.00
N ILE A 115 -15.06 6.39 16.16
CA ILE A 115 -14.96 6.51 14.70
C ILE A 115 -16.21 7.20 14.15
N SER A 116 -16.08 7.82 12.99
CA SER A 116 -17.24 8.31 12.23
C SER A 116 -18.02 7.12 11.66
N SER A 117 -19.35 7.21 11.72
CA SER A 117 -20.22 6.25 11.01
C SER A 117 -20.07 6.38 9.49
N GLU A 118 -20.41 5.35 8.76
CA GLU A 118 -20.38 5.35 7.29
C GLU A 118 -21.29 6.45 6.72
N ASP A 119 -22.48 6.63 7.28
CA ASP A 119 -23.43 7.71 6.92
C ASP A 119 -22.86 9.12 7.16
N SER A 120 -21.86 9.24 8.03
CA SER A 120 -21.15 10.49 8.33
C SER A 120 -19.80 10.59 7.62
N GLY A 121 -19.58 9.79 6.58
CA GLY A 121 -18.35 9.78 5.79
C GLY A 121 -17.22 8.93 6.38
N GLY A 122 -17.50 8.09 7.36
CA GLY A 122 -16.54 7.12 7.89
C GLY A 122 -16.26 5.98 6.91
N HIS A 123 -15.10 5.37 7.04
CA HIS A 123 -14.72 4.25 6.18
C HIS A 123 -15.43 2.96 6.61
N GLY A 124 -16.21 2.35 5.71
CA GLY A 124 -17.07 1.19 5.97
C GLY A 124 -16.35 -0.06 6.52
N SER A 125 -15.05 -0.21 6.30
CA SER A 125 -14.30 -1.35 6.87
C SER A 125 -13.99 -1.20 8.36
N MET A 126 -13.99 0.01 8.92
CA MET A 126 -13.57 0.27 10.29
C MET A 126 -14.40 -0.47 11.34
N PRO A 127 -15.75 -0.43 11.32
CA PRO A 127 -16.57 -1.13 12.30
C PRO A 127 -16.31 -2.64 12.29
N LEU A 128 -16.15 -3.23 11.11
CA LEU A 128 -15.89 -4.65 10.95
C LEU A 128 -14.54 -5.06 11.54
N ILE A 129 -13.49 -4.28 11.26
CA ILE A 129 -12.15 -4.51 11.80
C ILE A 129 -12.18 -4.40 13.32
N CYS A 130 -12.74 -3.33 13.86
CA CYS A 130 -12.86 -3.14 15.31
C CYS A 130 -13.60 -4.30 15.98
N HIS A 131 -14.73 -4.71 15.42
CA HIS A 131 -15.48 -5.86 15.94
C HIS A 131 -14.63 -7.14 15.95
N ARG A 132 -13.88 -7.43 14.88
CA ARG A 132 -13.01 -8.61 14.79
C ARG A 132 -11.85 -8.57 15.78
N LEU A 133 -11.36 -7.41 16.12
CA LEU A 133 -10.28 -7.20 17.10
C LEU A 133 -10.79 -7.06 18.54
N GLY A 134 -12.11 -7.14 18.76
CA GLY A 134 -12.71 -6.94 20.09
C GLY A 134 -12.62 -5.51 20.60
N ILE A 135 -12.45 -4.53 19.71
CA ILE A 135 -12.45 -3.09 19.99
C ILE A 135 -13.92 -2.61 19.95
N LYS A 136 -14.32 -1.83 20.95
CA LYS A 136 -15.67 -1.27 21.08
C LYS A 136 -15.75 0.10 20.46
#